data_7ac7d2567a75c4050e8f70147ab65037
#
_entry.id   7ac7d2567a75c4050e8f70147ab65037
#
_cell.length_a   1.000
_cell.length_b   1.000
_cell.length_c   1.000
_cell.angle_alpha   90.00
_cell.angle_beta   90.00
_cell.angle_gamma   90.00
#
_symmetry.space_group_name_H-M   'P 1'
#
loop_
_entity.id
_entity.type
_entity.pdbx_description
1 polymer ?
#
loop_
_entity_poly.entity_id
_entity_poly.type
_entity_poly.pdbx_seq_one_letter_code
_entity_poly.pdbx_strand_id
1 'polypeptide(L)'
;MSLEELCNKYNIAQSSVLTKFKRTQETILKKYGVNIIKVGRGASAEYLESLDNNTRAMTLYKEEGNTLFYVDSEMIGLELWEFMILIVLLAKPELVFRGTYKMLAGYLDKRATAANLGAIKQAIENLKNRGHILFVEDTDGYFIIGLRRQAEKKIVDLQLDVIKKCYEIAEINHKKDWVPLTKIIAAAMYLKDREPCTVEDIKQLTGLTEYNIRESKKLLQENNLVIYHKENICDGNDIYCIGSSADINGFVI
;
A
#
# COMPACT_ATOMS: atom_id res chain seq x y z
N MET A 1 15.39 -4.82 -14.38
CA MET A 1 16.81 -4.45 -14.64
C MET A 1 17.34 -3.54 -13.54
N SER A 2 18.61 -3.61 -13.25
CA SER A 2 19.31 -2.69 -12.35
C SER A 2 19.43 -1.28 -12.96
N LEU A 3 19.86 -0.29 -12.17
CA LEU A 3 20.15 1.06 -12.66
C LEU A 3 21.26 1.04 -13.72
N GLU A 4 22.28 0.22 -13.53
CA GLU A 4 23.40 0.09 -14.46
C GLU A 4 22.97 -0.51 -15.81
N GLU A 5 22.19 -1.59 -15.77
CA GLU A 5 21.62 -2.20 -16.97
C GLU A 5 20.72 -1.23 -17.75
N LEU A 6 19.88 -0.43 -17.05
CA LEU A 6 19.06 0.61 -17.66
C LEU A 6 19.92 1.64 -18.38
N CYS A 7 20.95 2.14 -17.68
CA CYS A 7 21.84 3.17 -18.22
C CYS A 7 22.61 2.67 -19.45
N ASN A 8 23.12 1.45 -19.42
CA ASN A 8 23.82 0.83 -20.54
C ASN A 8 22.87 0.60 -21.71
N LYS A 9 21.67 0.05 -21.48
CA LYS A 9 20.69 -0.25 -22.54
C LYS A 9 20.25 0.98 -23.31
N TYR A 10 20.00 2.10 -22.62
CA TYR A 10 19.48 3.33 -23.24
C TYR A 10 20.53 4.42 -23.44
N ASN A 11 21.80 4.13 -23.15
CA ASN A 11 22.92 5.08 -23.23
C ASN A 11 22.64 6.39 -22.46
N ILE A 12 22.34 6.27 -21.18
CA ILE A 12 21.94 7.38 -20.30
C ILE A 12 22.85 7.42 -19.08
N ALA A 13 23.25 8.63 -18.65
CA ALA A 13 24.03 8.80 -17.44
C ALA A 13 23.22 8.44 -16.18
N GLN A 14 23.83 7.70 -15.23
CA GLN A 14 23.20 7.33 -13.96
C GLN A 14 22.69 8.55 -13.18
N SER A 15 23.45 9.64 -13.18
CA SER A 15 23.04 10.89 -12.54
C SER A 15 21.72 11.43 -13.09
N SER A 16 21.46 11.28 -14.38
CA SER A 16 20.20 11.70 -15.00
C SER A 16 19.02 10.87 -14.51
N VAL A 17 19.19 9.55 -14.37
CA VAL A 17 18.16 8.67 -13.83
C VAL A 17 17.89 8.96 -12.35
N LEU A 18 18.94 9.17 -11.56
CA LEU A 18 18.80 9.40 -10.13
C LEU A 18 18.19 10.76 -9.77
N THR A 19 18.54 11.82 -10.52
CA THR A 19 18.12 13.19 -10.19
C THR A 19 16.89 13.67 -10.94
N LYS A 20 16.65 13.16 -12.16
CA LYS A 20 15.59 13.64 -13.07
C LYS A 20 14.85 12.47 -13.74
N PHE A 21 14.49 11.46 -12.96
CA PHE A 21 13.91 10.22 -13.50
C PHE A 21 12.74 10.45 -14.47
N LYS A 22 11.76 11.30 -14.10
CA LYS A 22 10.61 11.59 -14.96
C LYS A 22 11.01 12.12 -16.35
N ARG A 23 11.96 13.08 -16.39
CA ARG A 23 12.46 13.63 -17.66
C ARG A 23 13.24 12.59 -18.47
N THR A 24 13.99 11.74 -17.78
CA THR A 24 14.73 10.63 -18.43
C THR A 24 13.76 9.61 -19.01
N GLN A 25 12.71 9.27 -18.29
CA GLN A 25 11.63 8.41 -18.77
C GLN A 25 10.96 8.97 -20.02
N GLU A 26 10.57 10.25 -20.02
CA GLU A 26 9.99 10.93 -21.19
C GLU A 26 10.94 10.88 -22.40
N THR A 27 12.24 11.02 -22.16
CA THR A 27 13.27 10.93 -23.21
C THR A 27 13.36 9.52 -23.79
N ILE A 28 13.33 8.48 -22.92
CA ILE A 28 13.33 7.07 -23.36
C ILE A 28 12.07 6.76 -24.15
N LEU A 29 10.90 7.16 -23.63
CA LEU A 29 9.62 6.95 -24.31
C LEU A 29 9.60 7.60 -25.68
N LYS A 30 10.06 8.85 -25.80
CA LYS A 30 10.10 9.59 -27.07
C LYS A 30 11.08 8.98 -28.08
N LYS A 31 12.23 8.50 -27.62
CA LYS A 31 13.30 8.01 -28.50
C LYS A 31 13.15 6.54 -28.87
N TYR A 32 12.66 5.72 -27.94
CA TYR A 32 12.63 4.26 -28.08
C TYR A 32 11.22 3.67 -28.04
N GLY A 33 10.18 4.47 -27.75
CA GLY A 33 8.80 4.02 -27.64
C GLY A 33 8.51 3.14 -26.41
N VAL A 34 9.42 3.14 -25.42
CA VAL A 34 9.34 2.29 -24.24
C VAL A 34 9.16 3.15 -22.99
N ASN A 35 8.16 2.82 -22.19
CA ASN A 35 7.98 3.41 -20.88
C ASN A 35 8.78 2.63 -19.83
N ILE A 36 9.42 3.36 -18.91
CA ILE A 36 10.21 2.76 -17.82
C ILE A 36 9.50 2.95 -16.51
N ILE A 37 9.15 1.85 -15.86
CA ILE A 37 8.58 1.85 -14.51
C ILE A 37 9.71 1.63 -13.51
N LYS A 38 9.78 2.51 -12.50
CA LYS A 38 10.68 2.33 -11.37
C LYS A 38 9.97 1.60 -10.25
N VAL A 39 10.47 0.43 -9.84
CA VAL A 39 9.95 -0.38 -8.74
C VAL A 39 10.83 -0.19 -7.51
N GLY A 40 10.23 0.17 -6.38
CA GLY A 40 10.93 0.42 -5.11
C GLY A 40 11.61 1.80 -5.03
N ARG A 41 12.37 2.02 -3.94
CA ARG A 41 13.07 3.28 -3.63
C ARG A 41 14.55 3.06 -3.31
N GLY A 42 15.35 4.12 -3.51
CA GLY A 42 16.78 4.11 -3.15
C GLY A 42 17.65 3.28 -4.08
N ALA A 43 18.76 2.76 -3.54
CA ALA A 43 19.76 2.02 -4.29
C ALA A 43 19.29 0.64 -4.78
N SER A 44 18.30 0.05 -4.11
CA SER A 44 17.70 -1.23 -4.49
C SER A 44 16.53 -1.10 -5.48
N ALA A 45 16.29 0.10 -6.02
CA ALA A 45 15.25 0.28 -7.02
C ALA A 45 15.59 -0.47 -8.30
N GLU A 46 14.61 -1.15 -8.86
CA GLU A 46 14.69 -1.79 -10.15
C GLU A 46 13.85 -1.03 -11.18
N TYR A 47 14.12 -1.32 -12.44
CA TYR A 47 13.50 -0.65 -13.56
C TYR A 47 12.92 -1.69 -14.50
N LEU A 48 11.64 -1.53 -14.85
CA LEU A 48 10.91 -2.42 -15.75
C LEU A 48 10.49 -1.64 -16.99
N GLU A 49 10.54 -2.29 -18.14
CA GLU A 49 9.92 -1.80 -19.36
C GLU A 49 8.43 -2.12 -19.32
N SER A 50 7.60 -1.16 -19.67
CA SER A 50 6.15 -1.31 -19.68
C SER A 50 5.52 -0.60 -20.87
N LEU A 51 4.36 -1.08 -21.25
CA LEU A 51 3.47 -0.37 -22.19
C LEU A 51 2.54 0.60 -21.46
N ASP A 52 2.47 0.52 -20.14
CA ASP A 52 1.65 1.40 -19.30
C ASP A 52 2.34 2.73 -19.00
N ASN A 53 1.54 3.77 -18.77
CA ASN A 53 2.04 5.12 -18.47
C ASN A 53 2.51 5.32 -17.02
N ASN A 54 2.53 4.28 -16.19
CA ASN A 54 2.97 4.35 -14.80
C ASN A 54 4.47 4.58 -14.70
N THR A 55 4.86 5.58 -13.90
CA THR A 55 6.26 5.94 -13.69
C THR A 55 6.93 5.18 -12.57
N ARG A 56 6.15 4.52 -11.73
CA ARG A 56 6.62 3.81 -10.56
C ARG A 56 5.61 2.74 -10.13
N ALA A 57 6.12 1.62 -9.66
CA ALA A 57 5.31 0.55 -9.07
C ALA A 57 5.80 0.19 -7.66
N MET A 58 4.91 -0.35 -6.84
CA MET A 58 5.25 -0.91 -5.53
C MET A 58 6.19 -2.10 -5.69
N THR A 59 7.03 -2.33 -4.69
CA THR A 59 7.88 -3.52 -4.64
C THR A 59 7.07 -4.82 -4.64
N LEU A 60 5.86 -4.79 -4.05
CA LEU A 60 4.92 -5.93 -4.05
C LEU A 60 4.46 -6.38 -5.44
N TYR A 61 4.63 -5.58 -6.48
CA TYR A 61 4.32 -6.00 -7.87
C TYR A 61 5.17 -7.19 -8.36
N LYS A 62 6.34 -7.40 -7.76
CA LYS A 62 7.26 -8.47 -8.14
C LYS A 62 6.99 -9.79 -7.44
N GLU A 63 6.16 -9.77 -6.41
CA GLU A 63 5.92 -10.95 -5.62
C GLU A 63 5.00 -11.91 -6.36
N GLU A 64 5.50 -13.09 -6.64
CA GLU A 64 4.69 -14.27 -6.95
C GLU A 64 4.12 -14.79 -5.63
N GLY A 65 3.09 -14.14 -5.12
CA GLY A 65 2.54 -14.43 -3.82
C GLY A 65 1.02 -14.36 -3.81
N ASN A 66 0.48 -14.16 -2.63
CA ASN A 66 -0.95 -14.02 -2.45
C ASN A 66 -1.46 -12.73 -3.10
N THR A 67 -2.52 -12.84 -3.87
CA THR A 67 -3.21 -11.70 -4.50
C THR A 67 -4.47 -11.30 -3.74
N LEU A 68 -4.91 -12.13 -2.80
CA LEU A 68 -6.08 -11.90 -1.96
C LEU A 68 -5.65 -11.91 -0.49
N PHE A 69 -5.95 -10.84 0.22
CA PHE A 69 -5.56 -10.61 1.60
C PHE A 69 -6.79 -10.61 2.50
N TYR A 70 -6.75 -11.44 3.52
CA TYR A 70 -7.80 -11.52 4.54
C TYR A 70 -7.48 -10.57 5.67
N VAL A 71 -8.24 -9.47 5.77
CA VAL A 71 -8.02 -8.39 6.73
C VAL A 71 -9.19 -8.30 7.71
N ASP A 72 -8.94 -8.26 8.99
CA ASP A 72 -9.95 -8.09 10.04
C ASP A 72 -9.96 -6.66 10.62
N SER A 73 -10.90 -6.39 11.53
CA SER A 73 -11.04 -5.08 12.15
C SER A 73 -9.82 -4.64 12.95
N GLU A 74 -9.12 -5.58 13.61
CA GLU A 74 -7.91 -5.26 14.36
C GLU A 74 -6.78 -4.83 13.43
N MET A 75 -6.62 -5.53 12.30
CA MET A 75 -5.65 -5.16 11.27
C MET A 75 -5.96 -3.79 10.66
N ILE A 76 -7.24 -3.51 10.36
CA ILE A 76 -7.65 -2.20 9.84
C ILE A 76 -7.33 -1.07 10.86
N GLY A 77 -7.46 -1.33 12.15
CA GLY A 77 -7.18 -0.40 13.24
C GLY A 77 -5.71 -0.13 13.52
N LEU A 78 -4.78 -0.91 12.99
CA LEU A 78 -3.35 -0.78 13.27
C LEU A 78 -2.77 0.56 12.82
N GLU A 79 -1.66 0.96 13.45
CA GLU A 79 -0.90 2.13 13.05
C GLU A 79 -0.32 1.94 11.63
N LEU A 80 0.04 3.05 10.99
CA LEU A 80 0.48 3.08 9.59
C LEU A 80 1.60 2.08 9.28
N TRP A 81 2.66 2.06 10.06
CA TRP A 81 3.79 1.17 9.83
C TRP A 81 3.46 -0.29 10.12
N GLU A 82 2.65 -0.55 11.12
CA GLU A 82 2.16 -1.87 11.49
C GLU A 82 1.30 -2.46 10.36
N PHE A 83 0.35 -1.67 9.85
CA PHE A 83 -0.50 -2.07 8.72
C PHE A 83 0.32 -2.38 7.47
N MET A 84 1.31 -1.52 7.12
CA MET A 84 2.19 -1.76 5.98
C MET A 84 2.98 -3.08 6.11
N ILE A 85 3.50 -3.38 7.30
CA ILE A 85 4.23 -4.64 7.55
C ILE A 85 3.31 -5.84 7.37
N LEU A 86 2.08 -5.78 7.89
CA LEU A 86 1.11 -6.87 7.70
C LEU A 86 0.75 -7.08 6.23
N ILE A 87 0.56 -6.02 5.45
CA ILE A 87 0.32 -6.15 4.00
C ILE A 87 1.50 -6.84 3.31
N VAL A 88 2.76 -6.53 3.68
CA VAL A 88 3.93 -7.24 3.14
C VAL A 88 3.90 -8.73 3.51
N LEU A 89 3.55 -9.07 4.75
CA LEU A 89 3.45 -10.47 5.18
C LEU A 89 2.32 -11.20 4.45
N LEU A 90 1.15 -10.57 4.32
CA LEU A 90 0.00 -11.14 3.61
C LEU A 90 0.31 -11.41 2.13
N ALA A 91 1.16 -10.59 1.51
CA ALA A 91 1.59 -10.77 0.13
C ALA A 91 2.56 -11.95 -0.06
N LYS A 92 3.23 -12.42 1.00
CA LYS A 92 4.16 -13.55 0.91
C LYS A 92 3.41 -14.88 0.87
N PRO A 93 3.84 -15.86 0.04
CA PRO A 93 3.18 -17.18 -0.08
C PRO A 93 3.04 -17.91 1.26
N GLU A 94 4.09 -17.85 2.08
CA GLU A 94 4.15 -18.50 3.40
C GLU A 94 3.65 -17.61 4.55
N LEU A 95 3.20 -16.39 4.27
CA LEU A 95 2.90 -15.35 5.26
C LEU A 95 4.12 -15.03 6.16
N VAL A 96 5.32 -15.19 5.61
CA VAL A 96 6.60 -15.05 6.31
C VAL A 96 7.53 -14.14 5.52
N PHE A 97 8.13 -13.19 6.21
CA PHE A 97 9.25 -12.40 5.70
C PHE A 97 10.55 -12.84 6.36
N ARG A 98 11.60 -13.02 5.55
CA ARG A 98 12.98 -13.31 6.00
C ARG A 98 13.90 -12.26 5.42
N GLY A 99 14.67 -11.58 6.25
CA GLY A 99 15.61 -10.57 5.78
C GLY A 99 16.08 -9.61 6.86
N THR A 100 16.59 -8.48 6.41
CA THR A 100 17.05 -7.38 7.27
C THR A 100 16.04 -6.24 7.33
N TYR A 101 16.18 -5.34 8.29
CA TYR A 101 15.37 -4.11 8.36
C TYR A 101 15.48 -3.25 7.09
N LYS A 102 16.66 -3.24 6.43
CA LYS A 102 16.86 -2.51 5.16
C LYS A 102 16.05 -3.15 4.02
N MET A 103 16.01 -4.48 3.95
CA MET A 103 15.21 -5.20 2.97
C MET A 103 13.72 -4.93 3.21
N LEU A 104 13.26 -5.04 4.46
CA LEU A 104 11.87 -4.75 4.79
C LEU A 104 11.50 -3.30 4.44
N ALA A 105 12.37 -2.32 4.71
CA ALA A 105 12.15 -0.95 4.28
C ALA A 105 11.96 -0.83 2.75
N GLY A 106 12.71 -1.61 1.97
CA GLY A 106 12.53 -1.71 0.52
C GLY A 106 11.15 -2.22 0.12
N TYR A 107 10.66 -3.29 0.76
CA TYR A 107 9.31 -3.81 0.51
C TYR A 107 8.20 -2.83 0.89
N LEU A 108 8.45 -1.99 1.90
CA LEU A 108 7.53 -0.92 2.31
C LEU A 108 7.65 0.34 1.43
N ASP A 109 8.46 0.32 0.38
CA ASP A 109 8.78 1.46 -0.47
C ASP A 109 9.32 2.67 0.31
N LYS A 110 10.06 2.42 1.38
CA LYS A 110 10.69 3.44 2.23
C LYS A 110 12.21 3.41 2.08
N ARG A 111 12.84 4.59 2.20
CA ARG A 111 14.30 4.66 2.28
C ARG A 111 14.78 4.09 3.62
N ALA A 112 15.89 3.38 3.62
CA ALA A 112 16.52 2.81 4.82
C ALA A 112 17.27 3.88 5.64
N THR A 113 16.58 4.96 6.04
CA THR A 113 17.10 5.99 6.96
C THR A 113 16.99 5.52 8.40
N ALA A 114 17.79 6.07 9.30
CA ALA A 114 17.73 5.75 10.72
C ALA A 114 16.30 5.93 11.30
N ALA A 115 15.60 7.01 10.92
CA ALA A 115 14.23 7.26 11.34
C ALA A 115 13.26 6.18 10.86
N ASN A 116 13.31 5.80 9.57
CA ASN A 116 12.43 4.77 9.03
C ASN A 116 12.75 3.39 9.60
N LEU A 117 14.02 3.05 9.78
CA LEU A 117 14.42 1.78 10.41
C LEU A 117 13.98 1.73 11.87
N GLY A 118 14.05 2.85 12.60
CA GLY A 118 13.51 2.98 13.95
C GLY A 118 12.00 2.76 13.99
N ALA A 119 11.24 3.38 13.08
CA ALA A 119 9.79 3.19 12.98
C ALA A 119 9.41 1.72 12.66
N ILE A 120 10.15 1.07 11.77
CA ILE A 120 9.94 -0.36 11.43
C ILE A 120 10.19 -1.24 12.66
N LYS A 121 11.29 -1.01 13.41
CA LYS A 121 11.59 -1.76 14.63
C LYS A 121 10.47 -1.61 15.67
N GLN A 122 10.02 -0.38 15.91
CA GLN A 122 8.93 -0.11 16.84
C GLN A 122 7.63 -0.79 16.41
N ALA A 123 7.29 -0.74 15.12
CA ALA A 123 6.09 -1.37 14.60
C ALA A 123 6.14 -2.91 14.74
N ILE A 124 7.29 -3.54 14.49
CA ILE A 124 7.49 -4.97 14.71
C ILE A 124 7.30 -5.33 16.19
N GLU A 125 7.88 -4.56 17.11
CA GLU A 125 7.72 -4.80 18.55
C GLU A 125 6.26 -4.65 18.99
N ASN A 126 5.56 -3.64 18.49
CA ASN A 126 4.14 -3.45 18.78
C ASN A 126 3.30 -4.63 18.24
N LEU A 127 3.52 -5.06 17.01
CA LEU A 127 2.82 -6.19 16.40
C LEU A 127 3.07 -7.50 17.16
N LYS A 128 4.30 -7.73 17.61
CA LYS A 128 4.68 -8.86 18.45
C LYS A 128 3.96 -8.83 19.81
N ASN A 129 3.98 -7.68 20.48
CA ASN A 129 3.35 -7.50 21.79
C ASN A 129 1.83 -7.65 21.72
N ARG A 130 1.20 -7.27 20.63
CA ARG A 130 -0.23 -7.50 20.35
C ARG A 130 -0.54 -8.92 19.85
N GLY A 131 0.48 -9.74 19.61
CA GLY A 131 0.33 -11.12 19.18
C GLY A 131 -0.06 -11.32 17.72
N HIS A 132 0.08 -10.28 16.89
CA HIS A 132 -0.20 -10.39 15.44
C HIS A 132 0.88 -11.13 14.67
N ILE A 133 2.11 -11.11 15.16
CA ILE A 133 3.26 -11.75 14.51
C ILE A 133 4.06 -12.62 15.49
N LEU A 134 4.78 -13.58 14.91
CA LEU A 134 5.91 -14.25 15.53
C LEU A 134 7.18 -13.59 15.00
N PHE A 135 8.15 -13.33 15.88
CA PHE A 135 9.40 -12.69 15.53
C PHE A 135 10.57 -13.50 16.10
N VAL A 136 11.52 -13.84 15.25
CA VAL A 136 12.77 -14.49 15.63
C VAL A 136 13.91 -13.68 15.01
N GLU A 137 14.80 -13.19 15.83
CA GLU A 137 16.05 -12.55 15.40
C GLU A 137 17.12 -13.64 15.23
N ASP A 138 17.78 -13.61 14.08
CA ASP A 138 18.89 -14.49 13.76
C ASP A 138 20.21 -13.74 14.00
N THR A 139 21.33 -14.47 13.91
CA THR A 139 22.66 -13.88 13.90
C THR A 139 22.84 -12.98 12.68
N ASP A 140 23.70 -11.94 12.76
CA ASP A 140 24.05 -11.04 11.65
C ASP A 140 22.96 -10.03 11.22
N GLY A 141 21.96 -9.75 12.08
CA GLY A 141 20.94 -8.72 11.82
C GLY A 141 19.86 -9.17 10.82
N TYR A 142 19.80 -10.46 10.50
CA TYR A 142 18.65 -11.08 9.85
C TYR A 142 17.58 -11.42 10.88
N PHE A 143 16.33 -11.35 10.45
CA PHE A 143 15.21 -11.79 11.27
C PHE A 143 14.14 -12.48 10.41
N ILE A 144 13.29 -13.23 11.08
CA ILE A 144 12.13 -13.90 10.50
C ILE A 144 10.89 -13.32 11.20
N ILE A 145 9.93 -12.86 10.42
CA ILE A 145 8.60 -12.45 10.89
C ILE A 145 7.58 -13.34 10.22
N GLY A 146 6.73 -13.99 11.01
CA GLY A 146 5.59 -14.76 10.51
C GLY A 146 4.28 -14.17 10.99
N LEU A 147 3.26 -14.12 10.14
CA LEU A 147 1.92 -13.73 10.52
C LEU A 147 1.32 -14.80 11.44
N ARG A 148 0.77 -14.37 12.58
CA ARG A 148 0.00 -15.25 13.46
C ARG A 148 -1.47 -15.16 13.08
N ARG A 149 -2.04 -16.23 12.55
CA ARG A 149 -3.50 -16.30 12.31
C ARG A 149 -4.24 -16.26 13.64
N GLN A 150 -5.17 -15.34 13.78
CA GLN A 150 -6.13 -15.31 14.88
C GLN A 150 -7.39 -16.07 14.46
N ALA A 151 -8.09 -16.66 15.44
CA ALA A 151 -9.31 -17.42 15.16
C ALA A 151 -10.45 -16.47 14.74
N GLU A 152 -11.29 -16.99 13.89
CA GLU A 152 -12.56 -16.51 13.33
C GLU A 152 -13.06 -15.13 13.80
N LYS A 153 -12.68 -14.08 13.07
CA LYS A 153 -13.31 -12.76 13.13
C LYS A 153 -13.91 -12.46 11.75
N LYS A 154 -14.87 -11.52 11.68
CA LYS A 154 -15.32 -10.99 10.39
C LYS A 154 -14.11 -10.49 9.61
N ILE A 155 -13.88 -11.03 8.44
CA ILE A 155 -12.76 -10.71 7.55
C ILE A 155 -13.27 -10.01 6.30
N VAL A 156 -12.39 -9.24 5.68
CA VAL A 156 -12.58 -8.56 4.42
C VAL A 156 -11.56 -9.07 3.43
N ASP A 157 -11.99 -9.35 2.22
CA ASP A 157 -11.16 -9.80 1.12
C ASP A 157 -10.57 -8.59 0.38
N LEU A 158 -9.35 -8.21 0.71
CA LEU A 158 -8.66 -7.10 0.08
C LEU A 158 -7.73 -7.60 -1.02
N GLN A 159 -8.01 -7.21 -2.27
CA GLN A 159 -7.22 -7.63 -3.41
C GLN A 159 -5.93 -6.81 -3.53
N LEU A 160 -4.83 -7.45 -3.96
CA LEU A 160 -3.55 -6.80 -4.21
C LEU A 160 -3.68 -5.65 -5.22
N ASP A 161 -4.51 -5.80 -6.25
CA ASP A 161 -4.70 -4.76 -7.27
C ASP A 161 -5.38 -3.50 -6.72
N VAL A 162 -6.24 -3.63 -5.73
CA VAL A 162 -6.80 -2.48 -4.99
C VAL A 162 -5.69 -1.72 -4.26
N ILE A 163 -4.79 -2.43 -3.59
CA ILE A 163 -3.65 -1.82 -2.89
C ILE A 163 -2.71 -1.13 -3.89
N LYS A 164 -2.42 -1.79 -5.02
CA LYS A 164 -1.62 -1.21 -6.12
C LYS A 164 -2.26 0.08 -6.61
N LYS A 165 -3.57 0.10 -6.83
CA LYS A 165 -4.29 1.30 -7.27
C LYS A 165 -4.24 2.43 -6.24
N CYS A 166 -4.39 2.12 -4.95
CA CYS A 166 -4.20 3.09 -3.87
C CYS A 166 -2.78 3.68 -3.87
N TYR A 167 -1.77 2.86 -4.13
CA TYR A 167 -0.40 3.31 -4.26
C TYR A 167 -0.21 4.26 -5.45
N GLU A 168 -0.74 3.92 -6.62
CA GLU A 168 -0.70 4.76 -7.83
C GLU A 168 -1.37 6.11 -7.59
N ILE A 169 -2.57 6.12 -7.00
CA ILE A 169 -3.29 7.34 -6.66
C ILE A 169 -2.46 8.22 -5.71
N ALA A 170 -1.86 7.62 -4.69
CA ALA A 170 -1.00 8.34 -3.75
C ALA A 170 0.24 8.94 -4.44
N GLU A 171 0.89 8.21 -5.33
CA GLU A 171 2.06 8.71 -6.09
C GLU A 171 1.68 9.85 -7.06
N ILE A 172 0.58 9.73 -7.79
CA ILE A 172 0.10 10.75 -8.73
C ILE A 172 -0.25 12.04 -7.97
N ASN A 173 -0.88 11.93 -6.81
CA ASN A 173 -1.31 13.06 -6.00
C ASN A 173 -0.24 13.53 -4.99
N HIS A 174 1.00 13.06 -5.13
CA HIS A 174 2.12 13.41 -4.25
C HIS A 174 1.85 13.17 -2.76
N LYS A 175 1.00 12.20 -2.44
CA LYS A 175 0.73 11.81 -1.05
C LYS A 175 1.90 11.01 -0.49
N LYS A 176 2.13 11.19 0.81
CA LYS A 176 3.25 10.54 1.49
C LYS A 176 3.08 9.03 1.58
N ASP A 177 1.84 8.57 1.75
CA ASP A 177 1.51 7.16 1.97
C ASP A 177 0.18 6.77 1.32
N TRP A 178 0.13 5.53 0.83
CA TRP A 178 -1.06 4.89 0.25
C TRP A 178 -1.98 4.25 1.30
N VAL A 179 -1.47 4.04 2.52
CA VAL A 179 -2.17 3.32 3.59
C VAL A 179 -3.51 3.93 3.97
N PRO A 180 -3.68 5.26 4.12
CA PRO A 180 -4.98 5.83 4.41
C PRO A 180 -6.05 5.45 3.38
N LEU A 181 -5.71 5.46 2.08
CA LEU A 181 -6.62 5.06 0.99
C LEU A 181 -7.05 3.60 1.15
N THR A 182 -6.08 2.70 1.35
CA THR A 182 -6.33 1.27 1.51
C THR A 182 -7.17 0.97 2.76
N LYS A 183 -6.89 1.63 3.89
CA LYS A 183 -7.66 1.47 5.12
C LYS A 183 -9.11 1.93 4.96
N ILE A 184 -9.37 3.02 4.24
CA ILE A 184 -10.73 3.47 3.96
C ILE A 184 -11.49 2.43 3.15
N ILE A 185 -10.88 1.85 2.12
CA ILE A 185 -11.52 0.78 1.31
C ILE A 185 -11.81 -0.43 2.20
N ALA A 186 -10.82 -0.91 2.97
CA ALA A 186 -11.00 -2.04 3.87
C ALA A 186 -12.10 -1.78 4.92
N ALA A 187 -12.13 -0.58 5.51
CA ALA A 187 -13.17 -0.18 6.45
C ALA A 187 -14.55 -0.14 5.79
N ALA A 188 -14.63 0.42 4.60
CA ALA A 188 -15.87 0.47 3.83
C ALA A 188 -16.41 -0.94 3.54
N MET A 189 -15.54 -1.86 3.11
CA MET A 189 -15.92 -3.27 2.88
C MET A 189 -16.32 -3.97 4.19
N TYR A 190 -15.65 -3.67 5.30
CA TYR A 190 -15.97 -4.24 6.61
C TYR A 190 -17.33 -3.77 7.14
N LEU A 191 -17.66 -2.50 6.89
CA LEU A 191 -18.87 -1.84 7.37
C LEU A 191 -20.06 -1.93 6.40
N LYS A 192 -19.87 -2.55 5.21
CA LYS A 192 -20.90 -2.59 4.14
C LYS A 192 -22.28 -3.06 4.58
N ASP A 193 -22.34 -3.92 5.61
CA ASP A 193 -23.58 -4.45 6.15
C ASP A 193 -24.14 -3.59 7.30
N ARG A 194 -23.48 -2.49 7.64
CA ARG A 194 -23.94 -1.52 8.62
C ARG A 194 -24.38 -0.25 7.90
N GLU A 195 -25.67 -0.09 7.77
CA GLU A 195 -26.27 1.16 7.26
C GLU A 195 -27.02 1.86 8.41
N PRO A 196 -26.80 3.14 8.61
CA PRO A 196 -25.82 4.00 7.96
C PRO A 196 -24.40 3.89 8.56
N CYS A 197 -23.39 4.05 7.71
CA CYS A 197 -21.98 4.10 8.12
C CYS A 197 -21.53 5.57 8.22
N THR A 198 -21.06 6.00 9.38
CA THR A 198 -20.66 7.38 9.64
C THR A 198 -19.14 7.58 9.52
N VAL A 199 -18.68 8.83 9.43
CA VAL A 199 -17.24 9.17 9.53
C VAL A 199 -16.64 8.69 10.84
N GLU A 200 -17.42 8.75 11.93
CA GLU A 200 -16.96 8.31 13.24
C GLU A 200 -16.74 6.79 13.27
N ASP A 201 -17.63 6.00 12.63
CA ASP A 201 -17.42 4.55 12.49
C ASP A 201 -16.12 4.22 11.75
N ILE A 202 -15.85 4.94 10.64
CA ILE A 202 -14.61 4.78 9.88
C ILE A 202 -13.41 5.18 10.74
N LYS A 203 -13.50 6.29 11.47
CA LYS A 203 -12.43 6.79 12.34
C LYS A 203 -12.12 5.80 13.46
N GLN A 204 -13.14 5.27 14.14
CA GLN A 204 -12.98 4.25 15.19
C GLN A 204 -12.35 2.97 14.65
N LEU A 205 -12.76 2.52 13.46
CA LEU A 205 -12.24 1.30 12.86
C LEU A 205 -10.82 1.46 12.32
N THR A 206 -10.50 2.62 11.70
CA THR A 206 -9.22 2.81 10.99
C THR A 206 -8.13 3.45 11.83
N GLY A 207 -8.47 4.14 12.92
CA GLY A 207 -7.57 5.02 13.68
C GLY A 207 -7.12 6.27 12.90
N LEU A 208 -7.70 6.57 11.74
CA LEU A 208 -7.36 7.73 10.93
C LEU A 208 -7.96 9.01 11.50
N THR A 209 -7.28 10.14 11.31
CA THR A 209 -7.86 11.45 11.61
C THR A 209 -8.98 11.78 10.63
N GLU A 210 -9.93 12.60 11.04
CA GLU A 210 -11.03 13.06 10.17
C GLU A 210 -10.50 13.72 8.89
N TYR A 211 -9.42 14.49 8.99
CA TYR A 211 -8.74 15.09 7.85
C TYR A 211 -8.26 14.02 6.85
N ASN A 212 -7.58 12.98 7.34
CA ASN A 212 -7.09 11.89 6.48
C ASN A 212 -8.25 11.12 5.84
N ILE A 213 -9.36 10.94 6.56
CA ILE A 213 -10.56 10.29 6.04
C ILE A 213 -11.16 11.12 4.90
N ARG A 214 -11.37 12.42 5.10
CA ARG A 214 -11.94 13.32 4.09
C ARG A 214 -11.07 13.40 2.83
N GLU A 215 -9.76 13.59 2.99
CA GLU A 215 -8.80 13.65 1.88
C GLU A 215 -8.74 12.34 1.10
N SER A 216 -8.64 11.20 1.81
CA SER A 216 -8.60 9.90 1.17
C SER A 216 -9.90 9.59 0.41
N LYS A 217 -11.05 9.89 1.03
CA LYS A 217 -12.35 9.74 0.40
C LYS A 217 -12.45 10.51 -0.91
N LYS A 218 -12.04 11.80 -0.89
CA LYS A 218 -12.03 12.65 -2.08
C LYS A 218 -11.19 12.03 -3.20
N LEU A 219 -9.98 11.58 -2.89
CA LEU A 219 -9.09 10.95 -3.87
C LEU A 219 -9.66 9.64 -4.43
N LEU A 220 -10.28 8.82 -3.58
CA LEU A 220 -10.92 7.58 -4.01
C LEU A 220 -12.11 7.85 -4.92
N GLN A 221 -12.95 8.85 -4.62
CA GLN A 221 -14.07 9.26 -5.46
C GLN A 221 -13.61 9.80 -6.82
N GLU A 222 -12.58 10.67 -6.84
CA GLU A 222 -12.02 11.23 -8.07
C GLU A 222 -11.42 10.15 -8.99
N ASN A 223 -11.05 9.00 -8.43
CA ASN A 223 -10.50 7.86 -9.16
C ASN A 223 -11.49 6.69 -9.32
N ASN A 224 -12.77 6.89 -9.03
CA ASN A 224 -13.85 5.91 -9.15
C ASN A 224 -13.62 4.60 -8.38
N LEU A 225 -12.87 4.63 -7.27
CA LEU A 225 -12.62 3.44 -6.45
C LEU A 225 -13.68 3.20 -5.38
N VAL A 226 -14.34 4.27 -4.91
CA VAL A 226 -15.39 4.19 -3.90
C VAL A 226 -16.46 5.21 -4.25
N ILE A 227 -17.71 4.78 -4.34
CA ILE A 227 -18.86 5.65 -4.54
C ILE A 227 -19.53 5.83 -3.18
N TYR A 228 -19.68 7.09 -2.77
CA TYR A 228 -20.40 7.47 -1.57
C TYR A 228 -21.71 8.13 -1.96
N HIS A 229 -22.82 7.59 -1.49
CA HIS A 229 -24.10 8.29 -1.55
C HIS A 229 -24.27 9.11 -0.29
N LYS A 230 -24.52 10.38 -0.46
CA LYS A 230 -24.93 11.26 0.64
C LYS A 230 -26.45 11.18 0.72
N GLU A 231 -26.98 10.46 1.68
CA GLU A 231 -28.39 10.60 2.03
C GLU A 231 -28.57 11.85 2.91
N ASN A 232 -29.58 12.67 2.57
CA ASN A 232 -29.93 13.86 3.36
C ASN A 232 -30.51 13.40 4.69
N ILE A 233 -29.71 13.44 5.74
CA ILE A 233 -30.14 13.24 7.10
C ILE A 233 -30.17 14.58 7.82
N CYS A 234 -31.30 14.80 8.51
CA CYS A 234 -31.63 16.08 9.15
C CYS A 234 -30.68 16.55 10.25
N ASP A 235 -29.68 15.75 10.64
CA ASP A 235 -28.84 16.00 11.82
C ASP A 235 -27.37 16.35 11.52
N GLY A 236 -27.05 16.69 10.28
CA GLY A 236 -25.70 17.20 9.95
C GLY A 236 -24.56 16.18 9.97
N ASN A 237 -24.81 14.91 10.29
CA ASN A 237 -23.85 13.85 10.19
C ASN A 237 -23.77 13.35 8.75
N ASP A 238 -22.56 13.42 8.16
CA ASP A 238 -22.31 12.85 6.84
C ASP A 238 -22.40 11.32 6.92
N ILE A 239 -23.46 10.74 6.37
CA ILE A 239 -23.61 9.29 6.23
C ILE A 239 -22.98 8.85 4.93
N TYR A 240 -22.20 7.81 5.02
CA TYR A 240 -21.50 7.22 3.91
C TYR A 240 -22.05 5.81 3.70
N CYS A 241 -22.82 5.65 2.61
CA CYS A 241 -23.16 4.34 2.11
C CYS A 241 -22.19 3.96 0.99
N ILE A 242 -21.69 2.76 1.03
CA ILE A 242 -21.11 2.16 -0.16
C ILE A 242 -22.33 1.77 -0.98
N GLY A 243 -22.49 2.42 -2.15
CA GLY A 243 -23.59 2.08 -3.02
C GLY A 243 -23.62 0.58 -3.29
N SER A 244 -24.76 -0.04 -3.06
CA SER A 244 -25.01 -1.39 -3.48
C SER A 244 -24.72 -1.48 -4.98
N SER A 245 -23.80 -2.34 -5.39
CA SER A 245 -23.53 -2.74 -6.76
C SER A 245 -22.99 -1.71 -7.76
N ALA A 246 -23.00 -0.43 -7.47
CA ALA A 246 -22.21 0.48 -8.30
C ALA A 246 -20.80 0.41 -7.79
N ASP A 247 -20.35 -0.75 -7.68
CA ASP A 247 -19.24 -1.06 -8.49
C ASP A 247 -17.97 -0.39 -7.95
N ILE A 248 -17.48 -1.04 -6.99
CA ILE A 248 -16.07 -1.39 -7.09
C ILE A 248 -15.99 -2.19 -8.44
N ASN A 249 -16.58 -1.66 -9.51
CA ASN A 249 -16.67 -2.27 -10.83
C ASN A 249 -15.31 -2.17 -11.50
N GLY A 250 -14.59 -3.17 -11.39
CA GLY A 250 -13.25 -3.46 -11.78
C GLY A 250 -12.52 -4.28 -10.73
N PHE A 251 -13.07 -4.43 -9.52
CA PHE A 251 -12.39 -5.10 -8.40
C PHE A 251 -13.24 -6.16 -7.70
N VAL A 252 -14.47 -6.40 -8.19
CA VAL A 252 -15.30 -7.52 -7.72
C VAL A 252 -15.40 -8.54 -8.84
N ILE A 253 -14.58 -9.51 -8.76
CA ILE A 253 -14.88 -10.89 -9.17
C ILE A 253 -14.44 -11.79 -8.06
#